data_d4288ee894b485fb47b0300b94c65efb
#
_entry.id   d4288ee894b485fb47b0300b94c65efb
#
_cell.length_a   1.000
_cell.length_b   1.000
_cell.length_c   1.000
_cell.angle_alpha   90.00
_cell.angle_beta   90.00
_cell.angle_gamma   90.00
#
_symmetry.space_group_name_H-M   'P 1'
#
loop_
_entity.id
_entity.type
_entity.pdbx_description
1 polymer ?
#
loop_
_entity_poly.entity_id
_entity_poly.type
_entity_poly.pdbx_seq_one_letter_code
_entity_poly.pdbx_strand_id
1 'polypeptide(L)'
;MSARPLVLLAHGSRRPGPSSVLSRTAERVRTILPEVEVRTGYIELQPPDPATALKGLVDPVVLPFFLARGYHVLHDVPEAVERHGSGTVVGHLGVEDHLVEALAQRLHEAAVPQGGLAALDHIVLGAAGSRQAAALEEIEAVTRGLEAHLGRRVTPAYLSAAHPSVRDAVSTARARGAKRVGVVTYLLAEGRFHNALHSTGADVVALPIGDHPAIAELVARRYREQIA
;
A
#
# COMPACT_ATOMS: atom_id res chain seq x y z
N MET A 1 21.64 20.55 15.00
CA MET A 1 21.83 19.12 14.68
C MET A 1 21.20 18.88 13.32
N SER A 2 21.89 18.17 12.41
CA SER A 2 21.32 17.82 11.10
C SER A 2 20.11 16.88 11.32
N ALA A 3 19.06 17.03 10.51
CA ALA A 3 17.91 16.15 10.55
C ALA A 3 18.34 14.71 10.22
N ARG A 4 17.77 13.70 10.88
CA ARG A 4 18.04 12.28 10.60
C ARG A 4 17.57 11.95 9.18
N PRO A 5 18.37 11.24 8.36
CA PRO A 5 17.93 10.85 7.03
C PRO A 5 16.74 9.90 7.07
N LEU A 6 15.85 9.97 6.06
CA LEU A 6 14.73 9.06 5.87
C LEU A 6 15.00 8.14 4.68
N VAL A 7 14.84 6.84 4.86
CA VAL A 7 14.96 5.85 3.78
C VAL A 7 13.63 5.08 3.63
N LEU A 8 13.07 5.12 2.44
CA LEU A 8 11.87 4.35 2.09
C LEU A 8 12.30 3.06 1.40
N LEU A 9 11.98 1.90 1.98
CA LEU A 9 12.30 0.59 1.40
C LEU A 9 11.02 -0.10 0.91
N ALA A 10 10.95 -0.38 -0.40
CA ALA A 10 9.85 -1.08 -1.05
C ALA A 10 10.29 -2.44 -1.59
N HIS A 11 9.32 -3.26 -2.04
CA HIS A 11 9.61 -4.57 -2.61
C HIS A 11 10.47 -4.48 -3.90
N GLY A 12 10.12 -3.56 -4.78
CA GLY A 12 10.69 -3.46 -6.13
C GLY A 12 9.75 -4.01 -7.20
N SER A 13 10.13 -3.80 -8.46
CA SER A 13 9.38 -4.24 -9.63
C SER A 13 10.31 -4.71 -10.74
N ARG A 14 9.93 -5.75 -11.47
CA ARG A 14 10.65 -6.20 -12.68
C ARG A 14 10.53 -5.20 -13.84
N ARG A 15 9.66 -4.21 -13.75
CA ARG A 15 9.52 -3.10 -14.70
C ARG A 15 9.81 -1.78 -13.98
N PRO A 16 11.08 -1.53 -13.63
CA PRO A 16 11.45 -0.28 -13.00
C PRO A 16 11.25 0.87 -13.97
N GLY A 17 10.83 2.00 -13.46
CA GLY A 17 10.74 3.24 -14.21
C GLY A 17 11.09 4.42 -13.32
N PRO A 18 11.62 5.53 -13.88
CA PRO A 18 11.94 6.72 -13.11
C PRO A 18 10.70 7.34 -12.45
N SER A 19 9.52 6.97 -12.91
CA SER A 19 8.22 7.41 -12.38
C SER A 19 7.57 6.37 -11.48
N SER A 20 8.33 5.56 -10.74
CA SER A 20 7.73 4.60 -9.79
C SER A 20 6.92 5.31 -8.71
N VAL A 21 5.91 4.62 -8.17
CA VAL A 21 5.10 5.15 -7.05
C VAL A 21 6.01 5.57 -5.89
N LEU A 22 7.01 4.76 -5.55
CA LEU A 22 7.97 5.07 -4.50
C LEU A 22 8.73 6.38 -4.77
N SER A 23 9.23 6.57 -6.01
CA SER A 23 9.98 7.77 -6.38
C SER A 23 9.10 9.03 -6.30
N ARG A 24 7.88 8.98 -6.86
CA ARG A 24 6.95 10.11 -6.78
C ARG A 24 6.52 10.43 -5.36
N THR A 25 6.29 9.39 -4.54
CA THR A 25 6.00 9.59 -3.11
C THR A 25 7.19 10.23 -2.40
N ALA A 26 8.41 9.77 -2.66
CA ALA A 26 9.62 10.36 -2.07
C ALA A 26 9.81 11.84 -2.47
N GLU A 27 9.48 12.22 -3.71
CA GLU A 27 9.50 13.63 -4.17
C GLU A 27 8.50 14.48 -3.38
N ARG A 28 7.26 13.98 -3.18
CA ARG A 28 6.27 14.65 -2.34
C ARG A 28 6.74 14.78 -0.88
N VAL A 29 7.33 13.71 -0.33
CA VAL A 29 7.88 13.75 1.03
C VAL A 29 8.99 14.80 1.16
N ARG A 30 9.88 14.93 0.17
CA ARG A 30 10.90 16.01 0.16
C ARG A 30 10.30 17.41 0.15
N THR A 31 9.13 17.58 -0.46
CA THR A 31 8.40 18.85 -0.41
C THR A 31 7.83 19.13 0.98
N ILE A 32 7.38 18.09 1.70
CA ILE A 32 6.81 18.19 3.05
C ILE A 32 7.90 18.34 4.13
N LEU A 33 9.06 17.71 3.90
CA LEU A 33 10.21 17.65 4.81
C LEU A 33 11.48 18.16 4.09
N PRO A 34 11.57 19.46 3.75
CA PRO A 34 12.65 19.98 2.91
C PRO A 34 14.05 19.90 3.55
N GLU A 35 14.10 19.80 4.89
CA GLU A 35 15.34 19.68 5.66
C GLU A 35 15.86 18.24 5.78
N VAL A 36 15.07 17.25 5.32
CA VAL A 36 15.36 15.81 5.50
C VAL A 36 15.94 15.24 4.20
N GLU A 37 17.08 14.58 4.30
CA GLU A 37 17.58 13.75 3.21
C GLU A 37 16.68 12.51 3.05
N VAL A 38 15.95 12.41 1.92
CA VAL A 38 15.06 11.28 1.64
C VAL A 38 15.67 10.41 0.54
N ARG A 39 15.94 9.15 0.86
CA ARG A 39 16.39 8.13 -0.11
C ARG A 39 15.34 7.03 -0.30
N THR A 40 15.48 6.30 -1.39
CA THR A 40 14.65 5.14 -1.72
C THR A 40 15.51 3.92 -1.99
N GLY A 41 15.01 2.73 -1.64
CA GLY A 41 15.65 1.47 -1.93
C GLY A 41 14.63 0.35 -2.11
N TYR A 42 15.09 -0.78 -2.60
CA TYR A 42 14.25 -1.92 -2.91
C TYR A 42 14.84 -3.20 -2.32
N ILE A 43 13.97 -4.00 -1.70
CA ILE A 43 14.37 -5.27 -1.09
C ILE A 43 14.81 -6.28 -2.17
N GLU A 44 14.11 -6.25 -3.32
CA GLU A 44 14.33 -7.18 -4.42
C GLU A 44 14.16 -6.48 -5.79
N LEU A 45 14.44 -7.21 -6.85
CA LEU A 45 14.04 -6.96 -8.24
C LEU A 45 14.68 -5.76 -8.94
N GLN A 46 15.16 -4.75 -8.24
CA GLN A 46 15.76 -3.56 -8.85
C GLN A 46 16.69 -2.79 -7.89
N PRO A 47 17.68 -2.04 -8.42
CA PRO A 47 18.49 -1.13 -7.63
C PRO A 47 17.76 0.19 -7.30
N PRO A 48 18.24 0.95 -6.30
CA PRO A 48 19.30 0.55 -5.36
C PRO A 48 18.79 -0.47 -4.32
N ASP A 49 19.63 -1.42 -3.97
CA ASP A 49 19.37 -2.33 -2.86
C ASP A 49 19.44 -1.60 -1.50
N PRO A 50 19.00 -2.23 -0.40
CA PRO A 50 19.00 -1.58 0.90
C PRO A 50 20.38 -1.14 1.36
N ALA A 51 21.44 -1.94 1.12
CA ALA A 51 22.80 -1.60 1.49
C ALA A 51 23.29 -0.34 0.78
N THR A 52 22.99 -0.21 -0.51
CA THR A 52 23.29 0.98 -1.31
C THR A 52 22.48 2.19 -0.84
N ALA A 53 21.17 2.02 -0.57
CA ALA A 53 20.30 3.10 -0.11
C ALA A 53 20.72 3.67 1.25
N LEU A 54 21.21 2.81 2.15
CA LEU A 54 21.66 3.16 3.50
C LEU A 54 23.12 3.65 3.55
N LYS A 55 23.90 3.39 2.51
CA LYS A 55 25.35 3.68 2.51
C LYS A 55 25.70 5.11 2.91
N GLY A 56 26.55 5.24 3.92
CA GLY A 56 27.07 6.53 4.41
C GLY A 56 26.10 7.36 5.23
N LEU A 57 24.88 6.85 5.50
CA LEU A 57 23.96 7.51 6.42
C LEU A 57 24.31 7.20 7.87
N VAL A 58 24.07 8.18 8.74
CA VAL A 58 24.23 8.05 10.19
C VAL A 58 22.84 8.05 10.81
N ASP A 59 22.53 7.01 11.54
CA ASP A 59 21.28 6.81 12.28
C ASP A 59 20.00 7.13 11.45
N PRO A 60 19.82 6.51 10.25
CA PRO A 60 18.66 6.77 9.41
C PRO A 60 17.35 6.29 10.04
N VAL A 61 16.27 7.00 9.76
CA VAL A 61 14.90 6.51 9.95
C VAL A 61 14.52 5.71 8.71
N VAL A 62 14.17 4.43 8.88
CA VAL A 62 13.83 3.53 7.77
C VAL A 62 12.36 3.17 7.83
N LEU A 63 11.62 3.53 6.78
CA LEU A 63 10.19 3.25 6.65
C LEU A 63 9.96 2.13 5.63
N PRO A 64 9.39 0.99 6.07
CA PRO A 64 8.95 -0.06 5.14
C PRO A 64 7.77 0.45 4.30
N PHE A 65 7.98 0.65 3.00
CA PHE A 65 6.95 1.14 2.09
C PHE A 65 6.05 -0.01 1.60
N PHE A 66 5.28 -0.57 2.54
CA PHE A 66 4.39 -1.72 2.36
C PHE A 66 3.04 -1.44 3.00
N LEU A 67 1.96 -1.99 2.43
CA LEU A 67 0.60 -1.82 2.91
C LEU A 67 0.25 -2.73 4.10
N ALA A 68 0.90 -3.89 4.21
CA ALA A 68 0.64 -4.84 5.29
C ALA A 68 1.92 -5.51 5.78
N ARG A 69 1.90 -5.99 7.02
CA ARG A 69 3.01 -6.57 7.77
C ARG A 69 3.33 -8.00 7.30
N GLY A 70 3.78 -8.10 6.04
CA GLY A 70 4.26 -9.34 5.44
C GLY A 70 5.71 -9.65 5.81
N TYR A 71 6.28 -10.68 5.16
CA TYR A 71 7.63 -11.19 5.41
C TYR A 71 8.71 -10.09 5.33
N HIS A 72 8.68 -9.26 4.29
CA HIS A 72 9.68 -8.19 4.11
C HIS A 72 9.68 -7.17 5.25
N VAL A 73 8.49 -6.81 5.77
CA VAL A 73 8.37 -5.87 6.89
C VAL A 73 8.89 -6.49 8.20
N LEU A 74 8.65 -7.79 8.38
CA LEU A 74 9.01 -8.49 9.62
C LEU A 74 10.50 -8.92 9.66
N HIS A 75 11.11 -9.16 8.50
CA HIS A 75 12.44 -9.77 8.41
C HIS A 75 13.42 -8.93 7.59
N ASP A 76 13.18 -8.71 6.30
CA ASP A 76 14.20 -8.15 5.41
C ASP A 76 14.56 -6.70 5.72
N VAL A 77 13.56 -5.85 6.08
CA VAL A 77 13.82 -4.45 6.44
C VAL A 77 14.57 -4.33 7.77
N PRO A 78 14.17 -5.01 8.86
CA PRO A 78 14.95 -5.03 10.09
C PRO A 78 16.38 -5.54 9.88
N GLU A 79 16.57 -6.65 9.15
CA GLU A 79 17.87 -7.22 8.85
C GLU A 79 18.77 -6.26 8.06
N ALA A 80 18.21 -5.51 7.12
CA ALA A 80 18.95 -4.50 6.35
C ALA A 80 19.49 -3.38 7.26
N VAL A 81 18.70 -2.92 8.23
CA VAL A 81 19.10 -1.90 9.21
C VAL A 81 20.13 -2.45 10.19
N GLU A 82 19.95 -3.69 10.65
CA GLU A 82 20.92 -4.37 11.52
C GLU A 82 22.30 -4.51 10.83
N ARG A 83 22.32 -4.94 9.57
CA ARG A 83 23.56 -5.01 8.78
C ARG A 83 24.21 -3.65 8.55
N HIS A 84 23.42 -2.59 8.46
CA HIS A 84 23.95 -1.22 8.36
C HIS A 84 24.62 -0.77 9.67
N GLY A 85 24.22 -1.32 10.81
CA GLY A 85 24.82 -1.08 12.13
C GLY A 85 24.27 0.15 12.86
N SER A 86 23.37 0.93 12.26
CA SER A 86 22.66 2.06 12.89
C SER A 86 21.34 2.35 12.20
N GLY A 87 20.43 3.03 12.89
CA GLY A 87 19.14 3.43 12.36
C GLY A 87 17.94 2.85 13.11
N THR A 88 16.76 3.35 12.79
CA THR A 88 15.50 2.95 13.41
C THR A 88 14.48 2.57 12.35
N VAL A 89 13.92 1.37 12.44
CA VAL A 89 12.78 0.97 11.62
C VAL A 89 11.51 1.51 12.25
N VAL A 90 10.77 2.33 11.50
CA VAL A 90 9.44 2.83 11.92
C VAL A 90 8.32 1.97 11.34
N GLY A 91 7.07 2.24 11.76
CA GLY A 91 5.92 1.52 11.24
C GLY A 91 5.80 1.64 9.71
N HIS A 92 5.40 0.55 9.06
CA HIS A 92 5.03 0.55 7.63
C HIS A 92 3.76 1.40 7.38
N LEU A 93 3.25 1.46 6.15
CA LEU A 93 2.05 2.26 5.84
C LEU A 93 0.83 1.82 6.66
N GLY A 94 0.61 0.51 6.80
CA GLY A 94 -0.27 -0.10 7.80
C GLY A 94 -1.75 0.27 7.72
N VAL A 95 -2.42 0.17 8.89
CA VAL A 95 -3.84 0.47 9.05
C VAL A 95 -3.99 1.93 9.49
N GLU A 96 -4.35 2.81 8.56
CA GLU A 96 -4.39 4.25 8.76
C GLU A 96 -5.60 4.89 8.07
N ASP A 97 -6.21 5.87 8.69
CA ASP A 97 -7.39 6.56 8.14
C ASP A 97 -7.09 7.22 6.79
N HIS A 98 -5.92 7.83 6.64
CA HIS A 98 -5.46 8.38 5.35
C HIS A 98 -5.41 7.36 4.22
N LEU A 99 -5.10 6.10 4.56
CA LEU A 99 -5.09 5.00 3.60
C LEU A 99 -6.51 4.60 3.21
N VAL A 100 -7.42 4.55 4.18
CA VAL A 100 -8.84 4.28 3.97
C VAL A 100 -9.47 5.36 3.08
N GLU A 101 -9.19 6.62 3.35
CA GLU A 101 -9.65 7.76 2.53
C GLU A 101 -9.15 7.66 1.09
N ALA A 102 -7.86 7.37 0.89
CA ALA A 102 -7.29 7.20 -0.44
C ALA A 102 -7.95 6.05 -1.21
N LEU A 103 -8.22 4.92 -0.55
CA LEU A 103 -8.92 3.78 -1.14
C LEU A 103 -10.36 4.12 -1.52
N ALA A 104 -11.09 4.79 -0.64
CA ALA A 104 -12.46 5.24 -0.89
C ALA A 104 -12.52 6.22 -2.06
N GLN A 105 -11.58 7.16 -2.13
CA GLN A 105 -11.46 8.10 -3.24
C GLN A 105 -11.21 7.38 -4.57
N ARG A 106 -10.27 6.42 -4.61
CA ARG A 106 -9.98 5.63 -5.82
C ARG A 106 -11.20 4.84 -6.31
N LEU A 107 -11.96 4.26 -5.38
CA LEU A 107 -13.21 3.59 -5.74
C LEU A 107 -14.25 4.58 -6.27
N HIS A 108 -14.38 5.74 -5.64
CA HIS A 108 -15.30 6.79 -6.09
C HIS A 108 -14.97 7.24 -7.52
N GLU A 109 -13.71 7.57 -7.80
CA GLU A 109 -13.21 7.96 -9.11
C GLU A 109 -13.55 6.92 -10.18
N ALA A 110 -13.32 5.63 -9.88
CA ALA A 110 -13.61 4.54 -10.81
C ALA A 110 -15.10 4.28 -11.01
N ALA A 111 -15.94 4.56 -10.01
CA ALA A 111 -17.37 4.32 -10.06
C ALA A 111 -18.14 5.44 -10.78
N VAL A 112 -17.61 6.67 -10.85
CA VAL A 112 -18.30 7.84 -11.47
C VAL A 112 -18.85 7.54 -12.88
N PRO A 113 -18.08 6.93 -13.82
CA PRO A 113 -18.60 6.63 -15.16
C PRO A 113 -19.73 5.58 -15.16
N GLN A 114 -19.90 4.86 -14.07
CA GLN A 114 -20.87 3.77 -13.89
C GLN A 114 -22.10 4.16 -13.05
N GLY A 115 -22.27 5.46 -12.75
CA GLY A 115 -23.36 5.98 -11.93
C GLY A 115 -22.99 6.19 -10.45
N GLY A 116 -21.69 6.19 -10.13
CA GLY A 116 -21.17 6.45 -8.80
C GLY A 116 -21.24 5.26 -7.84
N LEU A 117 -20.84 5.47 -6.60
CA LEU A 117 -20.85 4.45 -5.56
C LEU A 117 -22.24 3.88 -5.27
N ALA A 118 -23.29 4.69 -5.40
CA ALA A 118 -24.67 4.27 -5.18
C ALA A 118 -25.13 3.19 -6.15
N ALA A 119 -24.51 3.09 -7.32
CA ALA A 119 -24.83 2.08 -8.32
C ALA A 119 -24.19 0.70 -8.04
N LEU A 120 -23.24 0.60 -7.09
CA LEU A 120 -22.63 -0.66 -6.71
C LEU A 120 -23.50 -1.38 -5.68
N ASP A 121 -23.79 -2.66 -5.88
CA ASP A 121 -24.52 -3.49 -4.92
C ASP A 121 -23.58 -4.13 -3.88
N HIS A 122 -22.33 -4.40 -4.28
CA HIS A 122 -21.33 -5.04 -3.44
C HIS A 122 -19.94 -4.48 -3.71
N ILE A 123 -19.13 -4.42 -2.66
CA ILE A 123 -17.73 -3.95 -2.73
C ILE A 123 -16.82 -5.06 -2.23
N VAL A 124 -15.75 -5.33 -2.98
CA VAL A 124 -14.68 -6.26 -2.63
C VAL A 124 -13.39 -5.47 -2.47
N LEU A 125 -12.66 -5.68 -1.38
CA LEU A 125 -11.30 -5.18 -1.23
C LEU A 125 -10.33 -6.24 -1.75
N GLY A 126 -9.68 -5.96 -2.89
CA GLY A 126 -8.72 -6.85 -3.53
C GLY A 126 -7.29 -6.56 -3.07
N ALA A 127 -6.75 -7.42 -2.21
CA ALA A 127 -5.39 -7.33 -1.69
C ALA A 127 -4.45 -8.35 -2.33
N ALA A 128 -3.13 -8.11 -2.25
CA ALA A 128 -2.12 -9.06 -2.73
C ALA A 128 -2.24 -10.44 -2.07
N GLY A 129 -2.56 -10.44 -0.77
CA GLY A 129 -2.56 -11.62 0.08
C GLY A 129 -1.20 -11.89 0.74
N SER A 130 -1.21 -12.71 1.78
CA SER A 130 -0.01 -13.07 2.53
C SER A 130 -0.20 -14.43 3.21
N ARG A 131 0.92 -15.09 3.56
CA ARG A 131 0.94 -16.25 4.48
C ARG A 131 1.10 -15.83 5.94
N GLN A 132 1.40 -14.58 6.20
CA GLN A 132 1.57 -14.03 7.55
C GLN A 132 0.20 -13.63 8.11
N ALA A 133 -0.17 -14.19 9.26
CA ALA A 133 -1.45 -13.90 9.93
C ALA A 133 -1.60 -12.38 10.22
N ALA A 134 -0.53 -11.75 10.70
CA ALA A 134 -0.51 -10.33 10.99
C ALA A 134 -0.87 -9.46 9.77
N ALA A 135 -0.45 -9.84 8.56
CA ALA A 135 -0.82 -9.12 7.35
C ALA A 135 -2.30 -9.28 6.99
N LEU A 136 -2.86 -10.47 7.24
CA LEU A 136 -4.30 -10.72 7.01
C LEU A 136 -5.16 -9.94 8.01
N GLU A 137 -4.78 -9.92 9.28
CA GLU A 137 -5.45 -9.13 10.33
C GLU A 137 -5.47 -7.63 10.00
N GLU A 138 -4.38 -7.09 9.46
CA GLU A 138 -4.30 -5.70 9.02
C GLU A 138 -5.20 -5.44 7.80
N ILE A 139 -5.26 -6.36 6.83
CA ILE A 139 -6.17 -6.24 5.68
C ILE A 139 -7.63 -6.25 6.15
N GLU A 140 -7.98 -7.10 7.11
CA GLU A 140 -9.31 -7.09 7.73
C GLU A 140 -9.59 -5.78 8.48
N ALA A 141 -8.61 -5.21 9.17
CA ALA A 141 -8.77 -3.93 9.86
C ALA A 141 -9.00 -2.79 8.88
N VAL A 142 -8.24 -2.72 7.77
CA VAL A 142 -8.47 -1.76 6.68
C VAL A 142 -9.85 -1.97 6.06
N THR A 143 -10.28 -3.22 5.89
CA THR A 143 -11.62 -3.53 5.37
C THR A 143 -12.71 -2.95 6.27
N ARG A 144 -12.60 -3.15 7.60
CA ARG A 144 -13.55 -2.56 8.56
C ARG A 144 -13.53 -1.02 8.54
N GLY A 145 -12.34 -0.41 8.45
CA GLY A 145 -12.22 1.04 8.29
C GLY A 145 -12.92 1.55 7.03
N LEU A 146 -12.75 0.85 5.91
CA LEU A 146 -13.39 1.18 4.65
C LEU A 146 -14.92 0.97 4.70
N GLU A 147 -15.41 -0.08 5.36
CA GLU A 147 -16.83 -0.28 5.63
C GLU A 147 -17.44 0.90 6.41
N ALA A 148 -16.77 1.31 7.49
CA ALA A 148 -17.20 2.43 8.31
C ALA A 148 -17.22 3.74 7.51
N HIS A 149 -16.17 4.00 6.73
CA HIS A 149 -16.04 5.21 5.91
C HIS A 149 -17.09 5.28 4.80
N LEU A 150 -17.36 4.16 4.11
CA LEU A 150 -18.33 4.11 3.01
C LEU A 150 -19.77 3.93 3.48
N GLY A 151 -20.01 3.55 4.75
CA GLY A 151 -21.32 3.15 5.26
C GLY A 151 -21.89 1.92 4.55
N ARG A 152 -21.02 1.05 4.02
CA ARG A 152 -21.38 -0.09 3.16
C ARG A 152 -20.49 -1.28 3.42
N ARG A 153 -21.05 -2.48 3.26
CA ARG A 153 -20.32 -3.72 3.45
C ARG A 153 -19.22 -3.91 2.40
N VAL A 154 -18.03 -4.29 2.86
CA VAL A 154 -16.86 -4.61 2.04
C VAL A 154 -16.39 -6.03 2.37
N THR A 155 -16.09 -6.82 1.36
CA THR A 155 -15.57 -8.19 1.54
C THR A 155 -14.08 -8.20 1.22
N PRO A 156 -13.19 -8.58 2.16
CA PRO A 156 -11.78 -8.77 1.86
C PRO A 156 -11.60 -10.01 0.97
N ALA A 157 -10.70 -9.90 -0.02
CA ALA A 157 -10.35 -10.98 -0.91
C ALA A 157 -8.92 -10.81 -1.45
N TYR A 158 -8.33 -11.90 -1.95
CA TYR A 158 -6.91 -11.96 -2.17
C TYR A 158 -6.56 -12.41 -3.59
N LEU A 159 -5.43 -11.92 -4.08
CA LEU A 159 -4.88 -12.27 -5.39
C LEU A 159 -3.94 -13.48 -5.34
N SER A 160 -3.40 -13.77 -4.15
CA SER A 160 -2.55 -14.93 -3.89
C SER A 160 -2.55 -15.30 -2.41
N ALA A 161 -2.03 -16.48 -2.09
CA ALA A 161 -1.62 -16.92 -0.75
C ALA A 161 -2.70 -16.96 0.35
N ALA A 162 -3.92 -16.46 0.11
CA ALA A 162 -5.03 -16.47 1.05
C ALA A 162 -6.39 -16.62 0.34
N HIS A 163 -7.46 -16.84 1.10
CA HIS A 163 -8.81 -17.04 0.59
C HIS A 163 -9.82 -16.13 1.32
N PRO A 164 -10.95 -15.75 0.65
CA PRO A 164 -11.32 -16.13 -0.73
C PRO A 164 -10.45 -15.42 -1.77
N SER A 165 -10.37 -15.98 -2.99
CA SER A 165 -9.82 -15.23 -4.11
C SER A 165 -10.75 -14.07 -4.49
N VAL A 166 -10.23 -13.01 -5.12
CA VAL A 166 -11.06 -11.88 -5.57
C VAL A 166 -12.13 -12.37 -6.57
N ARG A 167 -11.79 -13.31 -7.44
CA ARG A 167 -12.75 -13.93 -8.38
C ARG A 167 -13.89 -14.65 -7.63
N ASP A 168 -13.56 -15.42 -6.60
CA ASP A 168 -14.57 -16.16 -5.82
C ASP A 168 -15.48 -15.22 -5.02
N ALA A 169 -14.91 -14.13 -4.47
CA ALA A 169 -15.68 -13.11 -3.77
C ALA A 169 -16.67 -12.40 -4.72
N VAL A 170 -16.23 -12.01 -5.92
CA VAL A 170 -17.11 -11.43 -6.95
C VAL A 170 -18.19 -12.42 -7.37
N SER A 171 -17.83 -13.69 -7.65
CA SER A 171 -18.80 -14.74 -8.00
C SER A 171 -19.82 -15.00 -6.91
N THR A 172 -19.38 -15.00 -5.64
CA THR A 172 -20.27 -15.16 -4.49
C THR A 172 -21.24 -13.98 -4.34
N ALA A 173 -20.75 -12.75 -4.53
CA ALA A 173 -21.60 -11.56 -4.53
C ALA A 173 -22.68 -11.65 -5.62
N ARG A 174 -22.30 -12.07 -6.83
CA ARG A 174 -23.23 -12.30 -7.95
C ARG A 174 -24.29 -13.36 -7.63
N ALA A 175 -23.87 -14.51 -7.08
CA ALA A 175 -24.79 -15.59 -6.69
C ALA A 175 -25.78 -15.15 -5.61
N ARG A 176 -25.43 -14.13 -4.80
CA ARG A 176 -26.31 -13.51 -3.79
C ARG A 176 -27.17 -12.37 -4.35
N GLY A 177 -27.17 -12.15 -5.66
CA GLY A 177 -28.03 -11.20 -6.35
C GLY A 177 -27.41 -9.83 -6.62
N ALA A 178 -26.12 -9.62 -6.33
CA ALA A 178 -25.45 -8.38 -6.68
C ALA A 178 -25.38 -8.22 -8.22
N LYS A 179 -25.94 -7.15 -8.75
CA LYS A 179 -25.93 -6.82 -10.19
C LYS A 179 -24.66 -6.06 -10.57
N ARG A 180 -24.12 -5.24 -9.66
CA ARG A 180 -22.90 -4.45 -9.86
C ARG A 180 -21.96 -4.63 -8.69
N VAL A 181 -20.75 -5.12 -8.99
CA VAL A 181 -19.68 -5.36 -8.02
C VAL A 181 -18.49 -4.46 -8.32
N GLY A 182 -18.09 -3.66 -7.32
CA GLY A 182 -16.87 -2.86 -7.37
C GLY A 182 -15.72 -3.53 -6.65
N VAL A 183 -14.50 -3.38 -7.16
CA VAL A 183 -13.26 -3.81 -6.50
C VAL A 183 -12.43 -2.60 -6.12
N VAL A 184 -12.18 -2.44 -4.83
CA VAL A 184 -11.16 -1.53 -4.29
C VAL A 184 -9.81 -2.21 -4.40
N THR A 185 -8.84 -1.56 -5.00
CA THR A 185 -7.51 -2.12 -5.22
C THR A 185 -6.57 -1.76 -4.06
N TYR A 186 -6.40 -2.69 -3.12
CA TYR A 186 -5.45 -2.55 -2.01
C TYR A 186 -4.04 -2.93 -2.45
N LEU A 187 -3.50 -2.13 -3.37
CA LEU A 187 -2.16 -2.23 -3.95
C LEU A 187 -1.58 -0.82 -4.08
N LEU A 188 -0.25 -0.70 -4.00
CA LEU A 188 0.45 0.58 -4.19
C LEU A 188 0.58 0.96 -5.66
N ALA A 189 0.78 -0.01 -6.57
CA ALA A 189 1.12 0.27 -7.96
C ALA A 189 0.39 -0.65 -8.93
N GLU A 190 0.28 -0.19 -10.16
CA GLU A 190 -0.13 -1.04 -11.28
C GLU A 190 0.89 -2.15 -11.53
N GLY A 191 0.43 -3.25 -12.09
CA GLY A 191 1.25 -4.40 -12.39
C GLY A 191 0.43 -5.67 -12.54
N ARG A 192 1.11 -6.83 -12.45
CA ARG A 192 0.48 -8.13 -12.66
C ARG A 192 -0.75 -8.35 -11.78
N PHE A 193 -0.70 -7.96 -10.50
CA PHE A 193 -1.81 -8.13 -9.58
C PHE A 193 -2.99 -7.20 -9.92
N HIS A 194 -2.72 -5.92 -10.20
CA HIS A 194 -3.77 -5.00 -10.63
C HIS A 194 -4.42 -5.47 -11.93
N ASN A 195 -3.63 -5.90 -12.91
CA ASN A 195 -4.16 -6.41 -14.18
C ASN A 195 -5.04 -7.65 -13.98
N ALA A 196 -4.72 -8.52 -13.02
CA ALA A 196 -5.53 -9.70 -12.71
C ALA A 196 -6.92 -9.34 -12.16
N LEU A 197 -7.08 -8.17 -11.50
CA LEU A 197 -8.38 -7.71 -11.01
C LEU A 197 -9.39 -7.48 -12.14
N HIS A 198 -8.94 -6.99 -13.30
CA HIS A 198 -9.81 -6.76 -14.47
C HIS A 198 -10.40 -8.06 -15.06
N SER A 199 -9.83 -9.21 -14.70
CA SER A 199 -10.32 -10.54 -15.14
C SER A 199 -11.19 -11.25 -14.11
N THR A 200 -11.61 -10.56 -13.02
CA THR A 200 -12.37 -11.17 -11.92
C THR A 200 -13.89 -11.19 -12.16
N GLY A 201 -14.37 -10.45 -13.15
CA GLY A 201 -15.81 -10.29 -13.44
C GLY A 201 -16.46 -9.15 -12.66
N ALA A 202 -15.68 -8.29 -12.02
CA ALA A 202 -16.16 -7.05 -11.42
C ALA A 202 -16.52 -6.01 -12.49
N ASP A 203 -17.51 -5.14 -12.21
CA ASP A 203 -17.95 -4.08 -13.11
C ASP A 203 -17.06 -2.83 -13.00
N VAL A 204 -16.57 -2.59 -11.81
CA VAL A 204 -15.68 -1.47 -11.48
C VAL A 204 -14.43 -2.00 -10.79
N VAL A 205 -13.25 -1.63 -11.30
CA VAL A 205 -11.96 -1.89 -10.64
C VAL A 205 -11.28 -0.54 -10.43
N ALA A 206 -11.06 -0.18 -9.19
CA ALA A 206 -10.36 1.03 -8.84
C ALA A 206 -8.88 0.97 -9.23
N LEU A 207 -8.28 2.09 -9.56
CA LEU A 207 -6.83 2.19 -9.67
C LEU A 207 -6.17 1.86 -8.32
N PRO A 208 -4.91 1.40 -8.31
CA PRO A 208 -4.12 1.32 -7.09
C PRO A 208 -4.01 2.68 -6.39
N ILE A 209 -3.63 2.67 -5.12
CA ILE A 209 -3.46 3.89 -4.33
C ILE A 209 -2.51 4.87 -5.03
N GLY A 210 -1.43 4.36 -5.60
CA GLY A 210 -0.45 5.16 -6.31
C GLY A 210 0.35 6.06 -5.37
N ASP A 211 0.77 7.19 -5.90
CA ASP A 211 1.41 8.30 -5.16
C ASP A 211 0.37 9.30 -4.60
N HIS A 212 -0.75 8.77 -4.09
CA HIS A 212 -1.79 9.60 -3.48
C HIS A 212 -1.17 10.52 -2.41
N PRO A 213 -1.55 11.82 -2.35
CA PRO A 213 -0.97 12.76 -1.37
C PRO A 213 -1.01 12.26 0.07
N ALA A 214 -2.09 11.60 0.47
CA ALA A 214 -2.24 11.01 1.80
C ALA A 214 -1.11 10.03 2.18
N ILE A 215 -0.48 9.34 1.21
CA ILE A 215 0.64 8.45 1.48
C ILE A 215 1.90 9.25 1.85
N ALA A 216 2.16 10.36 1.19
CA ALA A 216 3.30 11.21 1.53
C ALA A 216 3.13 11.88 2.89
N GLU A 217 1.92 12.32 3.23
CA GLU A 217 1.58 12.84 4.56
C GLU A 217 1.75 11.79 5.66
N LEU A 218 1.30 10.57 5.40
CA LEU A 218 1.50 9.45 6.32
C LEU A 218 2.98 9.16 6.57
N VAL A 219 3.79 9.13 5.52
CA VAL A 219 5.25 8.94 5.62
C VAL A 219 5.88 10.06 6.44
N ALA A 220 5.54 11.31 6.16
CA ALA A 220 6.06 12.46 6.89
C ALA A 220 5.64 12.46 8.37
N ARG A 221 4.41 12.04 8.67
CA ARG A 221 3.94 11.89 10.05
C ARG A 221 4.74 10.81 10.79
N ARG A 222 4.92 9.61 10.22
CA ARG A 222 5.72 8.52 10.79
C ARG A 222 7.16 8.97 11.11
N TYR A 223 7.75 9.75 10.21
CA TYR A 223 9.07 10.33 10.43
C TYR A 223 9.07 11.28 11.63
N ARG A 224 8.13 12.24 11.69
CA ARG A 224 8.04 13.24 12.78
C ARG A 224 7.81 12.57 14.14
N GLU A 225 6.95 11.56 14.21
CA GLU A 225 6.68 10.78 15.42
C GLU A 225 7.95 10.11 15.96
N GLN A 226 8.88 9.72 15.08
CA GLN A 226 10.14 9.07 15.48
C GLN A 226 11.21 10.04 15.97
N ILE A 227 11.17 11.29 15.55
CA ILE A 227 12.20 12.29 15.91
C ILE A 227 11.74 13.25 17.02
N ALA A 228 10.46 13.18 17.42
CA ALA A 228 9.90 13.96 18.51
C ALA A 228 10.42 13.47 19.88
#